data_081f7fa9f50e4a5d0a6dfd8d1094e94c
#
_entry.id   081f7fa9f50e4a5d0a6dfd8d1094e94c
#
_cell.length_a   1.000
_cell.length_b   1.000
_cell.length_c   1.000
_cell.angle_alpha   90.00
_cell.angle_beta   90.00
_cell.angle_gamma   90.00
#
_symmetry.space_group_name_H-M   'P 1'
#
loop_
_entity.id
_entity.type
_entity.pdbx_description
1 polymer ?
#
loop_
_entity_poly.entity_id
_entity_poly.type
_entity_poly.pdbx_seq_one_letter_code
_entity_poly.pdbx_strand_id
1 'polypeptide(L)'
;MITEAGGEPVHCGVAPDDAAGLQAALARCQNAELILTTGGVSMGEADLMKAALSDGLRFHKVAVQPGKPVALGRLFGKPTFGLPGNPVSCLVTFQQLVRPVIRAMLGLARPFSPVIEAVLTAPIRKRPGRALLARARLHRGDDGAVHATPARSQSSGAMSGMVEADGLVILPLEAGDAAAGEMVRVQVLRWRFMDRAEPGYWREGAEAEAPYGSSAPGSGEDDACC
;
A
#
# COMPACT_ATOMS: atom_id res chain seq x y z
N MET A 1 8.12 2.27 0.18
CA MET A 1 6.99 2.26 1.14
C MET A 1 7.12 3.31 2.24
N ILE A 2 8.24 3.38 3.01
CA ILE A 2 8.43 4.41 4.03
C ILE A 2 8.40 5.80 3.37
N THR A 3 9.19 6.00 2.32
CA THR A 3 9.22 7.23 1.52
C THR A 3 7.84 7.58 0.94
N GLU A 4 7.11 6.61 0.40
CA GLU A 4 5.74 6.81 -0.10
C GLU A 4 4.74 7.18 1.02
N ALA A 5 5.02 6.78 2.25
CA ALA A 5 4.23 7.18 3.41
C ALA A 5 4.58 8.59 3.92
N GLY A 6 5.68 9.19 3.42
CA GLY A 6 6.21 10.50 3.78
C GLY A 6 7.37 10.46 4.79
N GLY A 7 7.85 9.26 5.15
CA GLY A 7 8.98 9.10 6.07
C GLY A 7 10.33 9.03 5.34
N GLU A 8 11.39 9.32 6.04
CA GLU A 8 12.77 9.14 5.60
C GLU A 8 13.32 7.81 6.13
N PRO A 9 13.65 6.84 5.25
CA PRO A 9 14.15 5.55 5.70
C PRO A 9 15.64 5.61 6.07
N VAL A 10 15.95 5.18 7.30
CA VAL A 10 17.32 4.93 7.76
C VAL A 10 17.57 3.43 7.80
N HIS A 11 18.46 2.92 6.96
CA HIS A 11 18.78 1.51 6.89
C HIS A 11 19.86 1.15 7.92
N CYS A 12 19.49 0.42 8.97
CA CYS A 12 20.38 0.02 10.06
C CYS A 12 21.09 -1.33 9.83
N GLY A 13 20.94 -1.93 8.63
CA GLY A 13 21.55 -3.20 8.27
C GLY A 13 20.71 -4.43 8.63
N VAL A 14 21.31 -5.59 8.47
CA VAL A 14 20.75 -6.89 8.86
C VAL A 14 21.35 -7.28 10.21
N ALA A 15 20.49 -7.68 11.13
CA ALA A 15 20.94 -8.20 12.43
C ALA A 15 21.39 -9.67 12.26
N PRO A 16 22.50 -10.09 12.87
CA PRO A 16 22.84 -11.49 13.02
C PRO A 16 21.76 -12.26 13.82
N ASP A 17 21.71 -13.58 13.63
CA ASP A 17 20.77 -14.46 14.33
C ASP A 17 21.26 -14.80 15.77
N ASP A 18 21.68 -13.77 16.51
CA ASP A 18 22.05 -13.87 17.91
C ASP A 18 21.60 -12.62 18.69
N ALA A 19 21.44 -12.76 20.01
CA ALA A 19 20.90 -11.71 20.86
C ALA A 19 21.79 -10.44 20.89
N ALA A 20 23.11 -10.59 20.90
CA ALA A 20 24.06 -9.47 20.99
C ALA A 20 24.06 -8.68 19.67
N GLY A 21 24.08 -9.38 18.51
CA GLY A 21 24.01 -8.79 17.20
C GLY A 21 22.70 -8.05 16.96
N LEU A 22 21.56 -8.63 17.42
CA LEU A 22 20.26 -7.97 17.36
C LEU A 22 20.22 -6.69 18.20
N GLN A 23 20.73 -6.73 19.45
CA GLN A 23 20.82 -5.54 20.31
C GLN A 23 21.72 -4.46 19.69
N ALA A 24 22.87 -4.84 19.13
CA ALA A 24 23.74 -3.90 18.45
C ALA A 24 23.08 -3.28 17.19
N ALA A 25 22.32 -4.06 16.44
CA ALA A 25 21.57 -3.55 15.28
C ALA A 25 20.48 -2.55 15.72
N LEU A 26 19.75 -2.86 16.79
CA LEU A 26 18.71 -1.98 17.33
C LEU A 26 19.29 -0.69 17.93
N ALA A 27 20.45 -0.76 18.58
CA ALA A 27 21.12 0.43 19.10
C ALA A 27 21.46 1.46 18.00
N ARG A 28 21.73 1.02 16.77
CA ARG A 28 21.93 1.92 15.62
C ARG A 28 20.67 2.68 15.22
N CYS A 29 19.49 2.17 15.60
CA CYS A 29 18.19 2.78 15.26
C CYS A 29 17.66 3.71 16.37
N GLN A 30 18.36 3.89 17.48
CA GLN A 30 17.86 4.62 18.67
C GLN A 30 17.47 6.08 18.40
N ASN A 31 18.05 6.70 17.38
CA ASN A 31 17.76 8.09 17.00
C ASN A 31 16.59 8.21 16.01
N ALA A 32 16.05 7.09 15.51
CA ALA A 32 14.87 7.11 14.68
C ALA A 32 13.60 7.41 15.48
N GLU A 33 12.61 8.03 14.87
CA GLU A 33 11.32 8.35 15.50
C GLU A 33 10.38 7.13 15.52
N LEU A 34 10.62 6.17 14.62
CA LEU A 34 9.89 4.91 14.50
C LEU A 34 10.85 3.80 14.08
N ILE A 35 10.77 2.64 14.71
CA ILE A 35 11.64 1.49 14.42
C ILE A 35 10.83 0.39 13.74
N LEU A 36 11.38 -0.14 12.65
CA LEU A 36 10.81 -1.26 11.92
C LEU A 36 11.82 -2.41 11.84
N THR A 37 11.36 -3.63 12.15
CA THR A 37 12.09 -4.85 11.86
C THR A 37 11.30 -5.72 10.89
N THR A 38 11.96 -6.46 10.03
CA THR A 38 11.37 -7.45 9.13
C THR A 38 11.99 -8.81 9.40
N GLY A 39 11.16 -9.86 9.56
CA GLY A 39 11.59 -11.17 10.06
C GLY A 39 11.57 -11.24 11.59
N GLY A 40 11.94 -12.40 12.14
CA GLY A 40 12.04 -12.63 13.58
C GLY A 40 10.71 -12.65 14.35
N VAL A 41 9.56 -12.56 13.68
CA VAL A 41 8.22 -12.60 14.32
C VAL A 41 7.49 -13.93 14.10
N SER A 42 8.09 -14.87 13.38
CA SER A 42 7.57 -16.21 13.14
C SER A 42 7.82 -17.13 14.34
N MET A 43 7.04 -18.22 14.46
CA MET A 43 7.00 -19.07 15.68
C MET A 43 8.35 -19.70 16.08
N GLY A 44 9.31 -19.89 15.15
CA GLY A 44 10.65 -20.42 15.46
C GLY A 44 11.71 -19.35 15.67
N GLU A 45 11.59 -18.19 14.98
CA GLU A 45 12.53 -17.06 15.07
C GLU A 45 12.15 -16.11 16.22
N ALA A 46 10.88 -16.19 16.68
CA ALA A 46 10.35 -15.33 17.72
C ALA A 46 11.05 -15.48 19.07
N ASP A 47 11.73 -16.61 19.32
CA ASP A 47 12.34 -16.85 20.64
C ASP A 47 13.56 -15.96 20.88
N LEU A 48 14.41 -15.73 19.85
CA LEU A 48 15.52 -14.77 19.94
C LEU A 48 15.03 -13.32 20.05
N MET A 49 14.06 -12.94 19.23
CA MET A 49 13.45 -11.62 19.28
C MET A 49 12.73 -11.39 20.61
N LYS A 50 12.02 -12.38 21.14
CA LYS A 50 11.37 -12.30 22.45
C LYS A 50 12.38 -12.17 23.57
N ALA A 51 13.45 -12.98 23.57
CA ALA A 51 14.49 -12.91 24.60
C ALA A 51 15.23 -11.56 24.59
N ALA A 52 15.50 -11.02 23.39
CA ALA A 52 16.23 -9.75 23.25
C ALA A 52 15.35 -8.50 23.47
N LEU A 53 14.01 -8.61 23.35
CA LEU A 53 13.07 -7.49 23.31
C LEU A 53 11.90 -7.64 24.28
N SER A 54 12.02 -8.54 25.28
CA SER A 54 10.96 -8.90 26.24
C SER A 54 10.33 -7.71 26.95
N ASP A 55 11.08 -6.64 27.17
CA ASP A 55 10.63 -5.49 27.97
C ASP A 55 9.92 -4.41 27.14
N GLY A 56 9.93 -4.50 25.80
CA GLY A 56 9.40 -3.45 24.94
C GLY A 56 8.41 -3.88 23.86
N LEU A 57 8.41 -5.14 23.44
CA LEU A 57 7.57 -5.64 22.35
C LEU A 57 6.63 -6.76 22.79
N ARG A 58 5.40 -6.68 22.32
CA ARG A 58 4.39 -7.74 22.45
C ARG A 58 4.15 -8.39 21.10
N PHE A 59 4.14 -9.72 21.08
CA PHE A 59 3.91 -10.52 19.87
C PHE A 59 2.44 -10.87 19.76
N HIS A 60 1.86 -10.55 18.59
CA HIS A 60 0.44 -10.73 18.32
C HIS A 60 0.22 -11.66 17.13
N LYS A 61 -0.88 -12.39 17.19
CA LYS A 61 -1.44 -13.14 16.06
C LYS A 61 -2.70 -12.41 15.61
N VAL A 62 -2.56 -11.49 14.66
CA VAL A 62 -3.72 -10.77 14.10
C VAL A 62 -4.53 -11.69 13.19
N ALA A 63 -5.86 -11.55 13.23
CA ALA A 63 -6.77 -12.37 12.41
C ALA A 63 -6.87 -11.84 10.98
N VAL A 64 -5.73 -11.64 10.30
CA VAL A 64 -5.60 -11.12 8.93
C VAL A 64 -4.77 -12.08 8.09
N GLN A 65 -5.04 -12.14 6.81
CA GLN A 65 -4.31 -12.88 5.79
C GLN A 65 -4.10 -12.01 4.54
N PRO A 66 -2.83 -11.89 4.07
CA PRO A 66 -1.57 -12.28 4.69
C PRO A 66 -1.17 -11.34 5.84
N GLY A 67 -0.24 -11.77 6.72
CA GLY A 67 0.32 -10.88 7.75
C GLY A 67 -0.09 -11.22 9.19
N LYS A 68 -0.30 -12.52 9.50
CA LYS A 68 -0.76 -12.98 10.83
C LYS A 68 0.18 -12.63 11.98
N PRO A 69 1.51 -12.91 11.95
CA PRO A 69 2.40 -12.60 13.06
C PRO A 69 2.89 -11.14 12.96
N VAL A 70 2.81 -10.41 14.06
CA VAL A 70 3.36 -9.06 14.21
C VAL A 70 3.89 -8.86 15.62
N ALA A 71 4.88 -7.99 15.80
CA ALA A 71 5.30 -7.51 17.10
C ALA A 71 5.08 -5.99 17.19
N LEU A 72 4.52 -5.53 18.30
CA LEU A 72 4.16 -4.13 18.51
C LEU A 72 4.65 -3.69 19.89
N GLY A 73 5.18 -2.48 20.00
CA GLY A 73 5.59 -1.93 21.28
C GLY A 73 6.43 -0.68 21.15
N ARG A 74 7.36 -0.51 22.09
CA ARG A 74 8.30 0.61 22.13
C ARG A 74 9.70 0.11 22.46
N LEU A 75 10.68 0.55 21.70
CA LEU A 75 12.10 0.43 22.03
C LEU A 75 12.70 1.84 22.10
N PHE A 76 13.54 2.08 23.07
CA PHE A 76 14.12 3.42 23.31
C PHE A 76 13.05 4.53 23.40
N GLY A 77 11.85 4.19 23.91
CA GLY A 77 10.69 5.11 23.93
C GLY A 77 10.02 5.34 22.57
N LYS A 78 10.52 4.75 21.48
CA LYS A 78 10.03 4.93 20.12
C LYS A 78 9.02 3.86 19.72
N PRO A 79 7.95 4.18 19.00
CA PRO A 79 7.06 3.18 18.41
C PRO A 79 7.85 2.16 17.59
N THR A 80 7.61 0.89 17.83
CA THR A 80 8.36 -0.18 17.19
C THR A 80 7.42 -1.25 16.65
N PHE A 81 7.65 -1.65 15.40
CA PHE A 81 6.88 -2.66 14.68
C PHE A 81 7.80 -3.77 14.18
N GLY A 82 7.52 -5.01 14.58
CA GLY A 82 8.09 -6.19 13.98
C GLY A 82 7.13 -6.75 12.92
N LEU A 83 7.58 -6.78 11.67
CA LEU A 83 6.79 -7.22 10.52
C LEU A 83 7.21 -8.62 10.08
N PRO A 84 6.30 -9.39 9.43
CA PRO A 84 6.65 -10.70 8.90
C PRO A 84 7.83 -10.64 7.92
N GLY A 85 8.69 -11.67 7.93
CA GLY A 85 9.79 -11.79 6.96
C GLY A 85 9.32 -12.10 5.54
N ASN A 86 8.13 -12.75 5.39
CA ASN A 86 7.56 -12.97 4.06
C ASN A 86 7.20 -11.62 3.39
N PRO A 87 7.74 -11.32 2.20
CA PRO A 87 7.61 -9.99 1.60
C PRO A 87 6.18 -9.50 1.40
N VAL A 88 5.27 -10.34 0.89
CA VAL A 88 3.86 -9.96 0.70
C VAL A 88 3.18 -9.69 2.04
N SER A 89 3.45 -10.52 3.04
CA SER A 89 2.92 -10.31 4.39
C SER A 89 3.46 -9.03 5.01
N CYS A 90 4.75 -8.76 4.83
CA CYS A 90 5.41 -7.53 5.27
C CYS A 90 4.75 -6.29 4.64
N LEU A 91 4.58 -6.29 3.31
CA LEU A 91 3.98 -5.20 2.56
C LEU A 91 2.54 -4.92 3.01
N VAL A 92 1.71 -5.97 3.13
CA VAL A 92 0.31 -5.82 3.58
C VAL A 92 0.27 -5.33 5.03
N THR A 93 1.08 -5.90 5.93
CA THR A 93 1.13 -5.48 7.33
C THR A 93 1.61 -4.04 7.48
N PHE A 94 2.61 -3.63 6.68
CA PHE A 94 3.05 -2.24 6.63
C PHE A 94 1.90 -1.29 6.25
N GLN A 95 1.15 -1.61 5.20
CA GLN A 95 0.01 -0.79 4.75
C GLN A 95 -1.07 -0.65 5.81
N GLN A 96 -1.30 -1.70 6.61
CA GLN A 96 -2.36 -1.69 7.62
C GLN A 96 -1.94 -1.03 8.94
N LEU A 97 -0.70 -1.21 9.37
CA LEU A 97 -0.26 -0.82 10.70
C LEU A 97 0.74 0.35 10.69
N VAL A 98 1.75 0.30 9.83
CA VAL A 98 2.87 1.23 9.88
C VAL A 98 2.58 2.52 9.11
N ARG A 99 2.09 2.40 7.88
CA ARG A 99 1.77 3.55 7.04
C ARG A 99 0.86 4.57 7.72
N PRO A 100 -0.27 4.18 8.34
CA PRO A 100 -1.12 5.15 9.03
C PRO A 100 -0.43 5.80 10.24
N VAL A 101 0.47 5.09 10.93
CA VAL A 101 1.24 5.68 12.05
C VAL A 101 2.23 6.73 11.53
N ILE A 102 3.01 6.43 10.48
CA ILE A 102 3.90 7.43 9.86
C ILE A 102 3.11 8.67 9.44
N ARG A 103 1.98 8.49 8.77
CA ARG A 103 1.13 9.60 8.32
C ARG A 103 0.54 10.41 9.48
N ALA A 104 0.14 9.76 10.56
CA ALA A 104 -0.32 10.43 11.77
C ALA A 104 0.81 11.22 12.46
N MET A 105 2.02 10.66 12.52
CA MET A 105 3.21 11.36 13.05
C MET A 105 3.55 12.62 12.22
N LEU A 106 3.26 12.62 10.94
CA LEU A 106 3.39 13.79 10.05
C LEU A 106 2.23 14.79 10.18
N GLY A 107 1.28 14.57 11.10
CA GLY A 107 0.14 15.47 11.32
C GLY A 107 -0.97 15.36 10.30
N LEU A 108 -1.01 14.31 9.46
CA LEU A 108 -2.07 14.14 8.47
C LEU A 108 -3.38 13.73 9.13
N ALA A 109 -4.44 14.54 8.94
CA ALA A 109 -5.76 14.29 9.53
C ALA A 109 -6.45 13.00 8.99
N ARG A 110 -6.05 12.53 7.80
CA ARG A 110 -6.57 11.31 7.15
C ARG A 110 -5.44 10.33 6.86
N PRO A 111 -4.95 9.59 7.86
CA PRO A 111 -3.75 8.75 7.71
C PRO A 111 -3.99 7.45 6.93
N PHE A 112 -5.23 6.95 6.89
CA PHE A 112 -5.56 5.68 6.23
C PHE A 112 -5.66 5.81 4.71
N SER A 113 -5.42 4.71 4.01
CA SER A 113 -5.68 4.62 2.57
C SER A 113 -7.19 4.66 2.31
N PRO A 114 -7.65 5.31 1.22
CA PRO A 114 -9.06 5.30 0.86
C PRO A 114 -9.55 3.90 0.51
N VAL A 115 -10.84 3.69 0.77
CA VAL A 115 -11.56 2.46 0.41
C VAL A 115 -12.68 2.84 -0.55
N ILE A 116 -12.76 2.12 -1.66
CA ILE A 116 -13.78 2.28 -2.69
C ILE A 116 -14.57 0.99 -2.87
N GLU A 117 -15.70 1.07 -3.54
CA GLU A 117 -16.44 -0.09 -4.03
C GLU A 117 -15.98 -0.46 -5.43
N ALA A 118 -15.93 -1.77 -5.72
CA ALA A 118 -15.57 -2.29 -7.02
C ALA A 118 -16.31 -3.61 -7.30
N VAL A 119 -16.59 -3.88 -8.57
CA VAL A 119 -17.19 -5.15 -9.02
C VAL A 119 -16.08 -6.19 -9.18
N LEU A 120 -16.23 -7.32 -8.52
CA LEU A 120 -15.26 -8.42 -8.60
C LEU A 120 -15.36 -9.12 -9.96
N THR A 121 -14.26 -9.24 -10.70
CA THR A 121 -14.28 -9.86 -12.05
C THR A 121 -14.12 -11.39 -12.03
N ALA A 122 -13.57 -11.93 -10.93
CA ALA A 122 -13.36 -13.36 -10.76
C ALA A 122 -13.52 -13.72 -9.27
N PRO A 123 -13.93 -14.97 -8.94
CA PRO A 123 -14.23 -15.34 -7.56
C PRO A 123 -12.95 -15.36 -6.69
N ILE A 124 -13.13 -15.05 -5.41
CA ILE A 124 -12.09 -15.20 -4.38
C ILE A 124 -12.55 -16.26 -3.38
N ARG A 125 -11.74 -17.29 -3.21
CA ARG A 125 -11.99 -18.31 -2.19
C ARG A 125 -11.43 -17.89 -0.83
N LYS A 126 -12.25 -18.00 0.20
CA LYS A 126 -11.90 -17.62 1.56
C LYS A 126 -12.60 -18.54 2.58
N ARG A 127 -11.84 -18.96 3.57
CA ARG A 127 -12.42 -19.58 4.77
C ARG A 127 -12.68 -18.53 5.84
N PRO A 128 -13.82 -18.57 6.55
CA PRO A 128 -14.07 -17.72 7.71
C PRO A 128 -12.99 -17.84 8.79
N GLY A 129 -12.95 -16.90 9.73
CA GLY A 129 -12.01 -16.88 10.86
C GLY A 129 -10.78 -16.01 10.69
N ARG A 130 -10.56 -15.42 9.50
CA ARG A 130 -9.57 -14.34 9.27
C ARG A 130 -10.05 -13.39 8.21
N ALA A 131 -9.81 -12.10 8.38
CA ALA A 131 -10.02 -11.15 7.31
C ALA A 131 -9.00 -11.41 6.19
N LEU A 132 -9.44 -11.39 4.93
CA LEU A 132 -8.58 -11.54 3.78
C LEU A 132 -8.40 -10.19 3.10
N LEU A 133 -7.15 -9.81 2.88
CA LEU A 133 -6.75 -8.65 2.08
C LEU A 133 -6.17 -9.18 0.77
N ALA A 134 -7.06 -9.44 -0.19
CA ALA A 134 -6.71 -10.06 -1.45
C ALA A 134 -6.20 -9.01 -2.44
N ARG A 135 -5.05 -9.27 -3.05
CA ARG A 135 -4.44 -8.40 -4.06
C ARG A 135 -5.28 -8.39 -5.33
N ALA A 136 -5.54 -7.21 -5.86
CA ALA A 136 -6.28 -7.05 -7.10
C ALA A 136 -5.72 -5.90 -7.95
N ARG A 137 -5.81 -6.05 -9.26
CA ARG A 137 -5.70 -4.94 -10.22
C ARG A 137 -7.05 -4.26 -10.30
N LEU A 138 -7.03 -2.94 -10.46
CA LEU A 138 -8.23 -2.15 -10.66
C LEU A 138 -8.25 -1.61 -12.08
N HIS A 139 -9.43 -1.51 -12.66
CA HIS A 139 -9.65 -0.81 -13.93
C HIS A 139 -11.05 -0.21 -13.95
N ARG A 140 -11.22 0.82 -14.73
CA ARG A 140 -12.53 1.40 -14.98
C ARG A 140 -13.15 0.70 -16.18
N GLY A 141 -14.36 0.17 -16.01
CA GLY A 141 -15.13 -0.44 -17.09
C GLY A 141 -15.84 0.60 -17.97
N ASP A 142 -16.31 0.17 -19.12
CA ASP A 142 -17.12 1.01 -20.03
C ASP A 142 -18.47 1.41 -19.41
N ASP A 143 -18.93 0.66 -18.41
CA ASP A 143 -20.09 0.96 -17.57
C ASP A 143 -19.85 2.09 -16.54
N GLY A 144 -18.62 2.62 -16.50
CA GLY A 144 -18.17 3.63 -15.55
C GLY A 144 -17.86 3.11 -14.15
N ALA A 145 -18.13 1.83 -13.86
CA ALA A 145 -17.81 1.21 -12.57
C ALA A 145 -16.31 0.88 -12.47
N VAL A 146 -15.83 0.78 -11.22
CA VAL A 146 -14.50 0.23 -10.97
C VAL A 146 -14.62 -1.28 -10.84
N HIS A 147 -13.78 -2.00 -11.56
CA HIS A 147 -13.67 -3.46 -11.52
C HIS A 147 -12.39 -3.89 -10.82
N ALA A 148 -12.49 -4.93 -10.00
CA ALA A 148 -11.38 -5.53 -9.27
C ALA A 148 -11.08 -6.93 -9.80
N THR A 149 -9.94 -7.10 -10.43
CA THR A 149 -9.45 -8.40 -10.93
C THR A 149 -8.47 -8.98 -9.91
N PRO A 150 -8.84 -10.05 -9.17
CA PRO A 150 -7.95 -10.65 -8.21
C PRO A 150 -6.67 -11.18 -8.85
N ALA A 151 -5.54 -11.05 -8.16
CA ALA A 151 -4.30 -11.68 -8.59
C ALA A 151 -4.49 -13.22 -8.69
N ARG A 152 -3.93 -13.82 -9.75
CA ARG A 152 -4.06 -15.28 -10.02
C ARG A 152 -3.64 -16.15 -8.83
N SER A 153 -2.63 -15.69 -8.08
CA SER A 153 -2.20 -16.34 -6.85
C SER A 153 -2.25 -15.37 -5.69
N GLN A 154 -2.97 -15.74 -4.64
CA GLN A 154 -3.00 -15.03 -3.36
C GLN A 154 -1.95 -15.58 -2.36
N SER A 155 -1.09 -16.50 -2.80
CA SER A 155 0.02 -17.02 -1.99
C SER A 155 0.93 -15.89 -1.55
N SER A 156 1.36 -15.92 -0.30
CA SER A 156 2.28 -14.92 0.26
C SER A 156 3.68 -14.96 -0.38
N GLY A 157 4.05 -16.04 -1.07
CA GLY A 157 5.29 -16.14 -1.86
C GLY A 157 5.20 -15.51 -3.26
N ALA A 158 4.00 -15.17 -3.76
CA ALA A 158 3.83 -14.63 -5.11
C ALA A 158 3.97 -13.09 -5.12
N MET A 159 5.22 -12.61 -5.16
CA MET A 159 5.56 -11.18 -5.18
C MET A 159 5.00 -10.44 -6.40
N SER A 160 4.96 -11.06 -7.59
CA SER A 160 4.44 -10.45 -8.81
C SER A 160 3.03 -9.90 -8.63
N GLY A 161 2.16 -10.66 -7.95
CA GLY A 161 0.81 -10.20 -7.64
C GLY A 161 0.75 -8.96 -6.73
N MET A 162 1.80 -8.64 -5.98
CA MET A 162 1.88 -7.41 -5.18
C MET A 162 2.38 -6.23 -6.00
N VAL A 163 3.30 -6.46 -6.92
CA VAL A 163 3.80 -5.44 -7.85
C VAL A 163 2.69 -4.94 -8.77
N GLU A 164 1.83 -5.85 -9.22
CA GLU A 164 0.72 -5.55 -10.12
C GLU A 164 -0.52 -5.01 -9.41
N ALA A 165 -0.66 -5.21 -8.09
CA ALA A 165 -1.84 -4.81 -7.36
C ALA A 165 -2.01 -3.29 -7.30
N ASP A 166 -3.21 -2.83 -7.60
CA ASP A 166 -3.67 -1.45 -7.40
C ASP A 166 -4.42 -1.30 -6.08
N GLY A 167 -4.94 -2.40 -5.54
CA GLY A 167 -5.71 -2.42 -4.30
C GLY A 167 -5.72 -3.78 -3.60
N LEU A 168 -6.27 -3.75 -2.40
CA LEU A 168 -6.54 -4.92 -1.59
C LEU A 168 -8.06 -5.07 -1.42
N VAL A 169 -8.65 -6.11 -2.00
CA VAL A 169 -10.05 -6.48 -1.75
C VAL A 169 -10.17 -6.92 -0.29
N ILE A 170 -11.11 -6.31 0.42
CA ILE A 170 -11.32 -6.56 1.85
C ILE A 170 -12.47 -7.53 2.01
N LEU A 171 -12.18 -8.77 2.39
CA LEU A 171 -13.19 -9.74 2.82
C LEU A 171 -13.14 -9.86 4.35
N PRO A 172 -14.23 -9.50 5.05
CA PRO A 172 -14.28 -9.48 6.51
C PRO A 172 -14.01 -10.85 7.15
N LEU A 173 -13.79 -10.85 8.46
CA LEU A 173 -13.46 -12.02 9.25
C LEU A 173 -14.46 -13.18 9.02
N GLU A 174 -15.74 -12.85 9.08
CA GLU A 174 -16.85 -13.82 9.01
C GLU A 174 -17.25 -14.18 7.57
N ALA A 175 -16.80 -13.43 6.57
CA ALA A 175 -17.13 -13.69 5.18
C ALA A 175 -16.53 -15.02 4.71
N GLY A 176 -17.26 -15.71 3.84
CA GLY A 176 -16.80 -16.84 3.05
C GLY A 176 -16.22 -16.40 1.71
N ASP A 177 -16.43 -17.25 0.69
CA ASP A 177 -16.07 -16.96 -0.70
C ASP A 177 -16.82 -15.73 -1.21
N ALA A 178 -16.20 -14.98 -2.11
CA ALA A 178 -16.83 -13.91 -2.87
C ALA A 178 -16.95 -14.33 -4.33
N ALA A 179 -18.15 -14.11 -4.93
CA ALA A 179 -18.44 -14.50 -6.30
C ALA A 179 -18.00 -13.42 -7.32
N ALA A 180 -17.75 -13.82 -8.56
CA ALA A 180 -17.63 -12.86 -9.65
C ALA A 180 -18.96 -12.08 -9.81
N GLY A 181 -18.88 -10.78 -10.10
CA GLY A 181 -20.02 -9.87 -10.15
C GLY A 181 -20.42 -9.27 -8.80
N GLU A 182 -19.88 -9.76 -7.71
CA GLU A 182 -20.17 -9.24 -6.37
C GLU A 182 -19.50 -7.87 -6.17
N MET A 183 -20.22 -6.94 -5.51
CA MET A 183 -19.69 -5.65 -5.08
C MET A 183 -18.82 -5.86 -3.85
N VAL A 184 -17.56 -5.46 -3.91
CA VAL A 184 -16.59 -5.62 -2.84
C VAL A 184 -15.94 -4.28 -2.48
N ARG A 185 -15.47 -4.18 -1.23
CA ARG A 185 -14.69 -3.03 -0.77
C ARG A 185 -13.21 -3.26 -1.07
N VAL A 186 -12.56 -2.24 -1.63
CA VAL A 186 -11.15 -2.31 -2.00
C VAL A 186 -10.39 -1.14 -1.39
N GLN A 187 -9.39 -1.44 -0.57
CA GLN A 187 -8.41 -0.45 -0.12
C GLN A 187 -7.48 -0.10 -1.27
N VAL A 188 -7.46 1.15 -1.68
CA VAL A 188 -6.61 1.62 -2.79
C VAL A 188 -5.16 1.74 -2.33
N LEU A 189 -4.26 1.13 -3.08
CA LEU A 189 -2.81 1.22 -2.91
C LEU A 189 -2.20 2.19 -3.93
N ARG A 190 -2.69 2.16 -5.17
CA ARG A 190 -2.22 2.97 -6.30
C ARG A 190 -3.40 3.44 -7.12
N TRP A 191 -3.33 4.68 -7.64
CA TRP A 191 -4.40 5.31 -8.40
C TRP A 191 -4.20 5.23 -9.92
N ARG A 192 -3.21 4.48 -10.42
CA ARG A 192 -2.91 4.38 -11.86
C ARG A 192 -4.09 3.92 -12.72
N PHE A 193 -5.07 3.22 -12.14
CA PHE A 193 -6.30 2.83 -12.84
C PHE A 193 -7.22 4.02 -13.15
N MET A 194 -6.92 5.20 -12.60
CA MET A 194 -7.58 6.47 -12.91
C MET A 194 -6.85 7.28 -13.99
N ASP A 195 -5.62 6.85 -14.36
CA ASP A 195 -4.83 7.50 -15.39
C ASP A 195 -5.55 7.36 -16.74
N ARG A 196 -5.50 8.43 -17.54
CA ARG A 196 -6.11 8.50 -18.88
C ARG A 196 -5.02 8.75 -19.91
N ALA A 197 -5.22 8.19 -21.11
CA ALA A 197 -4.35 8.48 -22.24
C ALA A 197 -4.47 9.94 -22.70
N GLU A 198 -5.66 10.54 -22.49
CA GLU A 198 -5.98 11.91 -22.87
C GLU A 198 -6.38 12.78 -21.67
N PRO A 199 -6.18 14.10 -21.74
CA PRO A 199 -6.58 15.01 -20.67
C PRO A 199 -8.09 14.94 -20.45
N GLY A 200 -8.54 14.69 -19.21
CA GLY A 200 -9.95 14.52 -18.87
C GLY A 200 -10.80 15.79 -18.94
N TYR A 201 -10.21 16.93 -19.24
CA TYR A 201 -10.89 18.22 -19.44
C TYR A 201 -11.32 18.47 -20.92
N TRP A 202 -10.87 17.62 -21.86
CA TRP A 202 -11.45 17.60 -23.21
C TRP A 202 -12.76 16.82 -23.18
N ARG A 203 -13.83 17.39 -23.72
CA ARG A 203 -15.08 16.68 -23.96
C ARG A 203 -14.93 15.93 -25.29
N GLU A 204 -15.19 14.62 -25.30
CA GLU A 204 -15.37 13.88 -26.53
C GLU A 204 -16.54 14.55 -27.31
N GLY A 205 -16.28 14.96 -28.57
CA GLY A 205 -17.28 15.62 -29.42
C GLY A 205 -17.38 17.13 -29.31
N ALA A 206 -16.57 17.81 -28.50
CA ALA A 206 -16.37 19.24 -28.65
C ALA A 206 -15.46 19.46 -29.87
N GLU A 207 -16.04 19.78 -31.02
CA GLU A 207 -15.27 20.40 -32.10
C GLU A 207 -14.49 21.57 -31.45
N ALA A 208 -13.18 21.58 -31.67
CA ALA A 208 -12.31 22.65 -31.18
C ALA A 208 -12.73 23.96 -31.87
N GLU A 209 -13.68 24.67 -31.27
CA GLU A 209 -13.75 26.10 -31.50
C GLU A 209 -12.45 26.67 -30.98
N ALA A 210 -11.57 27.03 -31.89
CA ALA A 210 -10.29 27.64 -31.58
C ALA A 210 -10.56 28.86 -30.69
N PRO A 211 -10.09 28.90 -29.44
CA PRO A 211 -10.45 29.99 -28.51
C PRO A 211 -9.72 31.30 -28.82
N TYR A 212 -9.01 31.36 -29.88
CA TYR A 212 -8.37 32.60 -30.36
C TYR A 212 -8.53 32.68 -31.88
N GLY A 213 -9.28 33.72 -32.32
CA GLY A 213 -9.40 34.08 -33.71
C GLY A 213 -8.02 34.22 -34.34
N SER A 214 -7.76 33.39 -35.31
CA SER A 214 -6.67 33.64 -36.27
C SER A 214 -7.09 34.82 -37.16
N SER A 215 -6.94 36.02 -36.65
CA SER A 215 -6.75 37.17 -37.54
C SER A 215 -5.42 36.95 -38.22
N ALA A 216 -5.44 36.44 -39.44
CA ALA A 216 -4.32 36.49 -40.34
C ALA A 216 -3.86 37.96 -40.40
N PRO A 217 -2.54 38.25 -40.33
CA PRO A 217 -2.06 39.58 -40.61
C PRO A 217 -2.37 39.89 -42.09
N GLY A 218 -3.20 40.88 -42.29
CA GLY A 218 -3.49 41.40 -43.65
C GLY A 218 -2.21 41.75 -44.35
N SER A 219 -2.10 41.34 -45.59
CA SER A 219 -1.17 41.83 -46.57
C SER A 219 -1.38 43.34 -46.72
N GLY A 220 -0.59 44.13 -46.04
CA GLY A 220 -0.45 45.55 -46.23
C GLY A 220 0.74 45.77 -47.17
N GLU A 221 0.42 46.16 -48.40
CA GLU A 221 1.36 46.68 -49.39
C GLU A 221 2.12 47.89 -48.86
N ASP A 222 3.33 47.95 -49.33
CA ASP A 222 4.24 49.09 -49.51
C ASP A 222 3.71 50.48 -49.14
N ASP A 223 4.49 51.22 -48.33
CA ASP A 223 4.91 52.53 -48.78
C ASP A 223 6.23 52.95 -48.13
N ALA A 224 7.14 53.33 -49.02
CA ALA A 224 8.42 53.91 -48.74
C ALA A 224 8.30 55.29 -48.05
N CYS A 225 9.24 55.70 -47.27
CA CYS A 225 10.01 56.90 -47.32
C CYS A 225 10.56 57.44 -45.97
N CYS A 226 11.81 57.75 -46.05
CA CYS A 226 12.69 58.55 -45.20
C CYS A 226 13.29 57.90 -43.95
#